data_14af8c834e99091305c591b92fc01b7e
#
_entry.id   14af8c834e99091305c591b92fc01b7e
#
_cell.length_a   1.000
_cell.length_b   1.000
_cell.length_c   1.000
_cell.angle_alpha   90.00
_cell.angle_beta   90.00
_cell.angle_gamma   90.00
#
_symmetry.space_group_name_H-M   'P 1'
#
loop_
_entity.id
_entity.type
_entity.pdbx_description
1 polymer ?
#
loop_
_entity_poly.entity_id
_entity_poly.type
_entity_poly.pdbx_seq_one_letter_code
_entity_poly.pdbx_strand_id
1 'polypeptide(L)'
;MSNENAKSDRRVGRTRRQLRNALMALILERGYNTVTVEDITDRADLGRTTFYLHYRDKEELLIESLEAIAEDLKAQVEQLAELEMDKGRFGTNPVAVVFRHVDENRDLYRIILKGEGSSNAANRIRDIIEDAATEFFTRHMSNFVTNPPLVQGSLVAGYFASAMMGFTMLWLDKDLPYSGDEAADQFMILFFRGAARVLNLNIDI
;
A
#
# COMPACT_ATOMS: atom_id res chain seq x y z
N MET A 1 11.58 24.53 26.50
CA MET A 1 10.93 23.23 26.40
C MET A 1 10.78 22.68 24.98
N SER A 2 10.84 23.45 23.89
CA SER A 2 10.63 22.96 22.51
C SER A 2 11.79 22.17 21.88
N ASN A 3 13.05 22.37 22.31
CA ASN A 3 14.21 21.80 21.62
C ASN A 3 14.57 20.36 22.05
N GLU A 4 14.24 19.97 23.28
CA GLU A 4 14.47 18.60 23.78
C GLU A 4 13.43 17.62 23.23
N ASN A 5 12.16 18.01 23.09
CA ASN A 5 11.12 17.20 22.46
C ASN A 5 11.46 16.94 20.98
N ALA A 6 11.86 17.95 20.23
CA ALA A 6 12.23 17.80 18.81
C ALA A 6 13.48 16.91 18.61
N LYS A 7 14.39 16.85 19.60
CA LYS A 7 15.56 15.96 19.56
C LYS A 7 15.19 14.52 19.93
N SER A 8 14.25 14.33 20.88
CA SER A 8 13.68 13.05 21.25
C SER A 8 12.92 12.42 20.08
N ASP A 9 12.03 13.19 19.43
CA ASP A 9 11.21 12.72 18.30
C ASP A 9 12.07 12.29 17.10
N ARG A 10 13.15 13.05 16.81
CA ARG A 10 14.11 12.67 15.76
C ARG A 10 14.86 11.38 16.07
N ARG A 11 15.19 11.13 17.34
CA ARG A 11 15.86 9.90 17.78
C ARG A 11 14.92 8.70 17.66
N VAL A 12 13.68 8.85 18.10
CA VAL A 12 12.62 7.83 17.97
C VAL A 12 12.40 7.48 16.51
N GLY A 13 12.23 8.48 15.62
CA GLY A 13 12.04 8.25 14.20
C GLY A 13 13.22 7.56 13.53
N ARG A 14 14.46 7.86 13.95
CA ARG A 14 15.66 7.17 13.46
C ARG A 14 15.67 5.71 13.87
N THR A 15 15.41 5.42 15.16
CA THR A 15 15.35 4.06 15.69
C THR A 15 14.29 3.21 14.97
N ARG A 16 13.07 3.72 14.81
CA ARG A 16 11.99 3.04 14.08
C ARG A 16 12.39 2.73 12.64
N ARG A 17 13.06 3.65 11.95
CA ARG A 17 13.55 3.45 10.59
C ARG A 17 14.63 2.37 10.50
N GLN A 18 15.57 2.33 11.47
CA GLN A 18 16.59 1.30 11.53
C GLN A 18 15.99 -0.09 11.71
N LEU A 19 15.03 -0.25 12.64
CA LEU A 19 14.32 -1.50 12.88
C LEU A 19 13.52 -1.95 11.65
N ARG A 20 12.81 -1.03 10.99
CA ARG A 20 12.06 -1.30 9.77
C ARG A 20 12.98 -1.80 8.64
N ASN A 21 14.06 -1.08 8.37
CA ASN A 21 15.01 -1.48 7.32
C ASN A 21 15.64 -2.84 7.60
N ALA A 22 15.97 -3.12 8.87
CA ALA A 22 16.48 -4.42 9.28
C ALA A 22 15.47 -5.55 9.05
N LEU A 23 14.22 -5.35 9.44
CA LEU A 23 13.15 -6.33 9.23
C LEU A 23 12.94 -6.61 7.73
N MET A 24 12.80 -5.58 6.90
CA MET A 24 12.57 -5.73 5.46
C MET A 24 13.72 -6.48 4.78
N ALA A 25 14.97 -6.15 5.11
CA ALA A 25 16.13 -6.88 4.58
C ALA A 25 16.12 -8.35 4.99
N LEU A 26 15.82 -8.66 6.25
CA LEU A 26 15.76 -10.03 6.75
C LEU A 26 14.60 -10.84 6.14
N ILE A 27 13.46 -10.21 5.89
CA ILE A 27 12.34 -10.84 5.18
C ILE A 27 12.77 -11.29 3.79
N LEU A 28 13.46 -10.44 3.05
CA LEU A 28 13.96 -10.74 1.70
C LEU A 28 15.03 -11.85 1.72
N GLU A 29 15.90 -11.89 2.74
CA GLU A 29 16.97 -12.87 2.83
C GLU A 29 16.50 -14.28 3.17
N ARG A 30 15.49 -14.41 4.04
CA ARG A 30 15.13 -15.72 4.61
C ARG A 30 13.64 -15.91 4.96
N GLY A 31 12.79 -15.01 4.54
CA GLY A 31 11.34 -15.04 4.78
C GLY A 31 10.96 -14.61 6.20
N TYR A 32 9.74 -14.06 6.33
CA TYR A 32 9.25 -13.49 7.59
C TYR A 32 9.23 -14.48 8.76
N ASN A 33 8.81 -15.73 8.52
CA ASN A 33 8.60 -16.71 9.60
C ASN A 33 9.87 -17.05 10.37
N THR A 34 11.01 -17.04 9.70
CA THR A 34 12.31 -17.38 10.30
C THR A 34 12.98 -16.24 11.05
N VAL A 35 12.51 -15.00 10.83
CA VAL A 35 13.08 -13.79 11.46
C VAL A 35 12.65 -13.68 12.91
N THR A 36 13.59 -13.43 13.81
CA THR A 36 13.36 -13.18 15.23
C THR A 36 13.61 -11.71 15.59
N VAL A 37 13.12 -11.28 16.76
CA VAL A 37 13.41 -9.93 17.28
C VAL A 37 14.93 -9.75 17.50
N GLU A 38 15.64 -10.81 17.89
CA GLU A 38 17.10 -10.77 18.04
C GLU A 38 17.80 -10.46 16.72
N ASP A 39 17.41 -11.16 15.66
CA ASP A 39 17.97 -10.90 14.33
C ASP A 39 17.74 -9.45 13.87
N ILE A 40 16.55 -8.91 14.14
CA ILE A 40 16.19 -7.53 13.79
C ILE A 40 17.07 -6.54 14.55
N THR A 41 17.22 -6.75 15.86
CA THR A 41 18.01 -5.85 16.71
C THR A 41 19.49 -5.91 16.39
N ASP A 42 20.04 -7.10 16.16
CA ASP A 42 21.44 -7.30 15.76
C ASP A 42 21.72 -6.62 14.40
N ARG A 43 20.84 -6.82 13.41
CA ARG A 43 20.95 -6.17 12.10
C ARG A 43 20.83 -4.65 12.18
N ALA A 44 20.02 -4.12 13.10
CA ALA A 44 19.81 -2.68 13.30
C ALA A 44 20.90 -2.03 14.17
N ASP A 45 21.81 -2.80 14.75
CA ASP A 45 22.79 -2.36 15.77
C ASP A 45 22.08 -1.68 16.96
N LEU A 46 21.04 -2.35 17.49
CA LEU A 46 20.22 -1.89 18.61
C LEU A 46 20.04 -3.00 19.66
N GLY A 47 19.84 -2.59 20.91
CA GLY A 47 19.51 -3.56 21.97
C GLY A 47 18.04 -3.99 21.91
N ARG A 48 17.75 -5.24 22.35
CA ARG A 48 16.38 -5.77 22.49
C ARG A 48 15.48 -4.87 23.34
N THR A 49 16.02 -4.28 24.41
CA THR A 49 15.27 -3.32 25.24
C THR A 49 14.78 -2.14 24.41
N THR A 50 15.61 -1.65 23.49
CA THR A 50 15.22 -0.56 22.57
C THR A 50 14.09 -0.99 21.66
N PHE A 51 14.09 -2.23 21.15
CA PHE A 51 13.00 -2.76 20.35
C PHE A 51 11.69 -2.73 21.14
N TYR A 52 11.66 -3.28 22.34
CA TYR A 52 10.47 -3.38 23.18
C TYR A 52 9.96 -2.04 23.75
N LEU A 53 10.75 -0.97 23.65
CA LEU A 53 10.27 0.39 23.90
C LEU A 53 9.38 0.92 22.77
N HIS A 54 9.45 0.32 21.58
CA HIS A 54 8.73 0.78 20.39
C HIS A 54 7.68 -0.21 19.89
N TYR A 55 7.91 -1.52 20.04
CA TYR A 55 7.09 -2.58 19.47
C TYR A 55 6.95 -3.75 20.43
N ARG A 56 5.77 -4.36 20.49
CA ARG A 56 5.50 -5.56 21.29
C ARG A 56 6.14 -6.81 20.66
N ASP A 57 6.12 -6.88 19.33
CA ASP A 57 6.62 -8.00 18.54
C ASP A 57 6.99 -7.57 17.11
N LYS A 58 7.51 -8.53 16.32
CA LYS A 58 7.91 -8.27 14.93
C LYS A 58 6.71 -8.02 14.01
N GLU A 59 5.51 -8.46 14.37
CA GLU A 59 4.30 -8.26 13.60
C GLU A 59 3.84 -6.79 13.68
N GLU A 60 3.85 -6.20 14.87
CA GLU A 60 3.56 -4.78 15.05
C GLU A 60 4.54 -3.89 14.26
N LEU A 61 5.83 -4.24 14.26
CA LEU A 61 6.83 -3.56 13.44
C LEU A 61 6.54 -3.72 11.94
N LEU A 62 6.14 -4.93 11.48
CA LEU A 62 5.78 -5.16 10.09
C LEU A 62 4.57 -4.32 9.68
N ILE A 63 3.50 -4.34 10.49
CA ILE A 63 2.27 -3.60 10.21
C ILE A 63 2.56 -2.09 10.14
N GLU A 64 3.25 -1.52 11.12
CA GLU A 64 3.63 -0.09 11.09
C GLU A 64 4.50 0.23 9.86
N SER A 65 5.36 -0.69 9.46
CA SER A 65 6.18 -0.52 8.26
C SER A 65 5.36 -0.43 6.98
N LEU A 66 4.34 -1.28 6.85
CA LEU A 66 3.41 -1.29 5.72
C LEU A 66 2.53 -0.03 5.71
N GLU A 67 2.05 0.39 6.87
CA GLU A 67 1.27 1.63 7.02
C GLU A 67 2.09 2.86 6.59
N ALA A 68 3.34 2.95 6.99
CA ALA A 68 4.20 4.06 6.61
C ALA A 68 4.47 4.10 5.08
N ILE A 69 4.65 2.94 4.44
CA ILE A 69 4.77 2.85 2.98
C ILE A 69 3.46 3.29 2.32
N ALA A 70 2.34 2.84 2.85
CA ALA A 70 1.02 3.15 2.30
C ALA A 70 0.69 4.65 2.39
N GLU A 71 1.04 5.33 3.48
CA GLU A 71 0.87 6.78 3.62
C GLU A 71 1.71 7.56 2.59
N ASP A 72 2.96 7.14 2.36
CA ASP A 72 3.81 7.74 1.34
C ASP A 72 3.22 7.54 -0.08
N LEU A 73 2.72 6.34 -0.39
CA LEU A 73 2.09 6.03 -1.68
C LEU A 73 0.77 6.81 -1.85
N LYS A 74 -0.06 6.87 -0.81
CA LYS A 74 -1.30 7.64 -0.82
C LYS A 74 -1.05 9.11 -1.12
N ALA A 75 -0.05 9.72 -0.49
CA ALA A 75 0.31 11.12 -0.75
C ALA A 75 0.72 11.34 -2.22
N GLN A 76 1.48 10.40 -2.82
CA GLN A 76 1.86 10.48 -4.22
C GLN A 76 0.67 10.31 -5.18
N VAL A 77 -0.25 9.38 -4.87
CA VAL A 77 -1.49 9.16 -5.63
C VAL A 77 -2.35 10.42 -5.62
N GLU A 78 -2.55 11.04 -4.46
CA GLU A 78 -3.34 12.27 -4.32
C GLU A 78 -2.70 13.43 -5.08
N GLN A 79 -1.40 13.63 -4.93
CA GLN A 79 -0.68 14.69 -5.67
C GLN A 79 -0.83 14.52 -7.19
N LEU A 80 -0.74 13.30 -7.67
CA LEU A 80 -0.88 13.01 -9.10
C LEU A 80 -2.32 13.25 -9.58
N ALA A 81 -3.31 12.82 -8.79
CA ALA A 81 -4.73 13.03 -9.10
C ALA A 81 -5.07 14.52 -9.17
N GLU A 82 -4.61 15.33 -8.23
CA GLU A 82 -4.83 16.79 -8.23
C GLU A 82 -4.23 17.44 -9.48
N LEU A 83 -2.99 17.08 -9.85
CA LEU A 83 -2.32 17.62 -11.04
C LEU A 83 -3.05 17.27 -12.35
N GLU A 84 -3.67 16.10 -12.43
CA GLU A 84 -4.38 15.67 -13.64
C GLU A 84 -5.80 16.28 -13.71
N MET A 85 -6.48 16.43 -12.59
CA MET A 85 -7.79 17.09 -12.54
C MET A 85 -7.71 18.57 -12.98
N ASP A 86 -6.67 19.29 -12.59
CA ASP A 86 -6.40 20.65 -13.03
C ASP A 86 -6.24 20.78 -14.56
N LYS A 87 -5.74 19.72 -15.22
CA LYS A 87 -5.58 19.66 -16.68
C LYS A 87 -6.84 19.23 -17.43
N GLY A 88 -7.93 18.88 -16.71
CA GLY A 88 -9.18 18.39 -17.30
C GLY A 88 -9.01 17.06 -18.05
N ARG A 89 -8.01 16.27 -17.70
CA ARG A 89 -7.67 14.98 -18.29
C ARG A 89 -7.44 13.94 -17.20
N PHE A 90 -8.05 12.76 -17.34
CA PHE A 90 -7.57 11.53 -16.69
C PHE A 90 -6.43 10.91 -17.53
N GLY A 91 -5.37 11.69 -17.77
CA GLY A 91 -4.28 11.28 -18.69
C GLY A 91 -3.25 10.37 -18.03
N THR A 92 -3.14 10.41 -16.72
CA THR A 92 -2.20 9.58 -15.96
C THR A 92 -2.97 8.73 -14.96
N ASN A 93 -2.67 7.44 -14.94
CA ASN A 93 -3.26 6.49 -14.02
C ASN A 93 -2.65 6.67 -12.60
N PRO A 94 -3.36 7.24 -11.61
CA PRO A 94 -2.79 7.47 -10.28
C PRO A 94 -2.36 6.17 -9.60
N VAL A 95 -3.02 5.06 -9.91
CA VAL A 95 -2.72 3.73 -9.37
C VAL A 95 -1.36 3.20 -9.85
N ALA A 96 -0.81 3.76 -10.95
CA ALA A 96 0.51 3.41 -11.45
C ALA A 96 1.62 3.64 -10.41
N VAL A 97 1.47 4.61 -9.51
CA VAL A 97 2.39 4.83 -8.38
C VAL A 97 2.51 3.56 -7.53
N VAL A 98 1.38 2.97 -7.19
CA VAL A 98 1.32 1.75 -6.35
C VAL A 98 1.92 0.56 -7.08
N PHE A 99 1.56 0.35 -8.36
CA PHE A 99 2.08 -0.78 -9.14
C PHE A 99 3.58 -0.66 -9.42
N ARG A 100 4.12 0.55 -9.67
CA ARG A 100 5.57 0.77 -9.78
C ARG A 100 6.28 0.41 -8.48
N HIS A 101 5.74 0.84 -7.34
CA HIS A 101 6.30 0.46 -6.04
C HIS A 101 6.29 -1.07 -5.82
N VAL A 102 5.22 -1.75 -6.20
CA VAL A 102 5.17 -3.23 -6.15
C VAL A 102 6.20 -3.85 -7.09
N ASP A 103 6.37 -3.30 -8.30
CA ASP A 103 7.35 -3.77 -9.29
C ASP A 103 8.79 -3.69 -8.78
N GLU A 104 9.14 -2.56 -8.16
CA GLU A 104 10.44 -2.33 -7.54
C GLU A 104 10.71 -3.24 -6.33
N ASN A 105 9.65 -3.78 -5.70
CA ASN A 105 9.72 -4.58 -4.47
C ASN A 105 9.06 -5.97 -4.63
N ARG A 106 9.10 -6.57 -5.84
CA ARG A 106 8.37 -7.80 -6.20
C ARG A 106 8.53 -8.93 -5.18
N ASP A 107 9.76 -9.22 -4.77
CA ASP A 107 10.05 -10.33 -3.87
C ASP A 107 9.46 -10.11 -2.48
N LEU A 108 9.50 -8.88 -1.97
CA LEU A 108 8.86 -8.52 -0.70
C LEU A 108 7.36 -8.76 -0.74
N TYR A 109 6.69 -8.28 -1.80
CA TYR A 109 5.24 -8.46 -1.95
C TYR A 109 4.85 -9.93 -2.19
N ARG A 110 5.66 -10.71 -2.92
CA ARG A 110 5.46 -12.17 -3.04
C ARG A 110 5.44 -12.85 -1.68
N ILE A 111 6.41 -12.55 -0.82
CA ILE A 111 6.51 -13.14 0.52
C ILE A 111 5.31 -12.73 1.39
N ILE A 112 4.97 -11.45 1.41
CA ILE A 112 3.90 -10.92 2.26
C ILE A 112 2.53 -11.44 1.80
N LEU A 113 2.24 -11.40 0.50
CA LEU A 113 0.92 -11.73 -0.05
C LEU A 113 0.67 -13.24 -0.12
N LYS A 114 1.71 -14.08 -0.23
CA LYS A 114 1.56 -15.54 -0.19
C LYS A 114 1.27 -16.11 1.20
N GLY A 115 1.22 -15.28 2.22
CA GLY A 115 0.95 -15.72 3.60
C GLY A 115 2.13 -16.43 4.27
N GLU A 116 3.33 -16.41 3.65
CA GLU A 116 4.59 -16.76 4.31
C GLU A 116 5.02 -15.68 5.30
N GLY A 117 4.37 -14.53 5.24
CA GLY A 117 4.31 -13.51 6.26
C GLY A 117 3.11 -13.71 7.17
N SER A 118 2.91 -12.84 8.14
CA SER A 118 1.73 -12.85 8.98
C SER A 118 0.45 -12.77 8.10
N SER A 119 -0.52 -13.66 8.35
CA SER A 119 -1.84 -13.60 7.67
C SER A 119 -2.53 -12.25 7.89
N ASN A 120 -2.17 -11.53 8.96
CA ASN A 120 -2.65 -10.20 9.27
C ASN A 120 -2.06 -9.13 8.35
N ALA A 121 -0.82 -9.29 7.86
CA ALA A 121 -0.19 -8.32 6.98
C ALA A 121 -0.94 -8.17 5.64
N ALA A 122 -1.32 -9.28 5.00
CA ALA A 122 -2.09 -9.24 3.75
C ALA A 122 -3.48 -8.62 3.96
N ASN A 123 -4.16 -8.98 5.06
CA ASN A 123 -5.44 -8.36 5.42
C ASN A 123 -5.27 -6.86 5.68
N ARG A 124 -4.21 -6.46 6.39
CA ARG A 124 -3.94 -5.04 6.66
C ARG A 124 -3.67 -4.24 5.40
N ILE A 125 -2.91 -4.79 4.44
CA ILE A 125 -2.71 -4.16 3.13
C ILE A 125 -4.06 -3.97 2.41
N ARG A 126 -4.93 -4.99 2.41
CA ARG A 126 -6.26 -4.88 1.81
C ARG A 126 -7.09 -3.76 2.45
N ASP A 127 -7.12 -3.71 3.79
CA ASP A 127 -7.88 -2.70 4.54
C ASP A 127 -7.36 -1.29 4.26
N ILE A 128 -6.04 -1.11 4.19
CA ILE A 128 -5.40 0.16 3.82
C ILE A 128 -5.82 0.60 2.40
N ILE A 129 -5.83 -0.33 1.43
CA ILE A 129 -6.25 -0.03 0.05
C ILE A 129 -7.74 0.32 0.02
N GLU A 130 -8.59 -0.38 0.79
CA GLU A 130 -10.03 -0.11 0.87
C GLU A 130 -10.31 1.28 1.46
N ASP A 131 -9.63 1.64 2.56
CA ASP A 131 -9.74 2.95 3.19
C ASP A 131 -9.30 4.07 2.22
N ALA A 132 -8.14 3.90 1.59
CA ALA A 132 -7.61 4.85 0.62
C ALA A 132 -8.53 5.00 -0.61
N ALA A 133 -9.07 3.90 -1.13
CA ALA A 133 -10.00 3.92 -2.26
C ALA A 133 -11.32 4.61 -1.87
N THR A 134 -11.84 4.37 -0.66
CA THR A 134 -13.06 5.02 -0.15
C THR A 134 -12.87 6.54 -0.09
N GLU A 135 -11.76 6.99 0.45
CA GLU A 135 -11.45 8.42 0.56
C GLU A 135 -11.25 9.03 -0.84
N PHE A 136 -10.49 8.39 -1.70
CA PHE A 136 -10.24 8.83 -3.06
C PHE A 136 -11.53 8.95 -3.87
N PHE A 137 -12.38 7.93 -3.88
CA PHE A 137 -13.64 7.94 -4.61
C PHE A 137 -14.60 9.00 -4.07
N THR A 138 -14.66 9.19 -2.75
CA THR A 138 -15.49 10.24 -2.13
C THR A 138 -15.02 11.62 -2.54
N ARG A 139 -13.72 11.87 -2.56
CA ARG A 139 -13.15 13.18 -2.87
C ARG A 139 -13.20 13.51 -4.35
N HIS A 140 -12.83 12.57 -5.22
CA HIS A 140 -12.60 12.87 -6.63
C HIS A 140 -13.71 12.38 -7.56
N MET A 141 -14.49 11.38 -7.16
CA MET A 141 -15.48 10.77 -8.07
C MET A 141 -16.95 11.10 -7.72
N SER A 142 -17.21 11.80 -6.60
CA SER A 142 -18.58 12.15 -6.19
C SER A 142 -19.35 12.95 -7.26
N ASN A 143 -18.67 13.79 -8.03
CA ASN A 143 -19.27 14.60 -9.09
C ASN A 143 -19.59 13.80 -10.37
N PHE A 144 -19.05 12.60 -10.53
CA PHE A 144 -19.27 11.74 -11.70
C PHE A 144 -20.31 10.64 -11.45
N VAL A 145 -20.73 10.45 -10.20
CA VAL A 145 -21.74 9.46 -9.83
C VAL A 145 -23.12 10.02 -10.08
N THR A 146 -23.90 9.39 -10.98
CA THR A 146 -25.30 9.73 -11.17
C THR A 146 -26.14 9.24 -9.98
N ASN A 147 -27.14 10.03 -9.58
CA ASN A 147 -27.93 9.75 -8.39
C ASN A 147 -29.28 9.07 -8.74
N PRO A 148 -29.68 7.98 -8.07
CA PRO A 148 -28.92 7.24 -7.06
C PRO A 148 -27.91 6.25 -7.68
N PRO A 149 -26.81 5.94 -6.97
CA PRO A 149 -25.87 4.91 -7.42
C PRO A 149 -26.51 3.52 -7.31
N LEU A 150 -26.23 2.63 -8.27
CA LEU A 150 -26.75 1.26 -8.27
C LEU A 150 -26.10 0.37 -7.18
N VAL A 151 -24.92 0.74 -6.72
CA VAL A 151 -24.13 0.01 -5.71
C VAL A 151 -23.58 1.00 -4.69
N GLN A 152 -23.55 0.59 -3.42
CA GLN A 152 -22.97 1.40 -2.34
C GLN A 152 -21.47 1.62 -2.56
N GLY A 153 -21.00 2.84 -2.32
CA GLY A 153 -19.59 3.21 -2.51
C GLY A 153 -18.60 2.35 -1.72
N SER A 154 -18.97 1.92 -0.51
CA SER A 154 -18.15 1.00 0.30
C SER A 154 -17.95 -0.36 -0.37
N LEU A 155 -18.96 -0.90 -1.05
CA LEU A 155 -18.83 -2.14 -1.80
C LEU A 155 -17.91 -1.97 -3.02
N VAL A 156 -17.94 -0.79 -3.66
CA VAL A 156 -17.03 -0.50 -4.77
C VAL A 156 -15.57 -0.40 -4.29
N ALA A 157 -15.33 0.24 -3.15
CA ALA A 157 -13.99 0.35 -2.57
C ALA A 157 -13.46 -1.01 -2.11
N GLY A 158 -14.27 -1.82 -1.43
CA GLY A 158 -13.90 -3.19 -1.04
C GLY A 158 -13.65 -4.10 -2.24
N TYR A 159 -14.46 -3.97 -3.31
CA TYR A 159 -14.23 -4.67 -4.58
C TYR A 159 -12.92 -4.23 -5.23
N PHE A 160 -12.66 -2.92 -5.29
CA PHE A 160 -11.41 -2.37 -5.82
C PHE A 160 -10.19 -2.93 -5.07
N ALA A 161 -10.19 -2.87 -3.75
CA ALA A 161 -9.10 -3.37 -2.92
C ALA A 161 -8.86 -4.87 -3.13
N SER A 162 -9.93 -5.67 -3.11
CA SER A 162 -9.85 -7.12 -3.31
C SER A 162 -9.37 -7.48 -4.72
N ALA A 163 -9.88 -6.79 -5.74
CA ALA A 163 -9.47 -6.98 -7.12
C ALA A 163 -8.00 -6.59 -7.33
N MET A 164 -7.55 -5.47 -6.73
CA MET A 164 -6.17 -5.02 -6.81
C MET A 164 -5.21 -6.01 -6.16
N MET A 165 -5.56 -6.54 -4.99
CA MET A 165 -4.78 -7.59 -4.32
C MET A 165 -4.69 -8.86 -5.17
N GLY A 166 -5.82 -9.36 -5.68
CA GLY A 166 -5.87 -10.55 -6.52
C GLY A 166 -5.10 -10.39 -7.82
N PHE A 167 -5.22 -9.22 -8.48
CA PHE A 167 -4.47 -8.90 -9.70
C PHE A 167 -2.96 -8.85 -9.43
N THR A 168 -2.54 -8.18 -8.35
CA THR A 168 -1.14 -8.09 -7.94
C THR A 168 -0.55 -9.47 -7.67
N MET A 169 -1.26 -10.33 -6.95
CA MET A 169 -0.80 -11.71 -6.71
C MET A 169 -0.64 -12.49 -8.01
N LEU A 170 -1.60 -12.42 -8.92
CA LEU A 170 -1.52 -13.11 -10.22
C LEU A 170 -0.36 -12.58 -11.07
N TRP A 171 -0.15 -11.27 -11.10
CA TRP A 171 0.95 -10.63 -11.83
C TRP A 171 2.30 -11.09 -11.32
N LEU A 172 2.49 -11.09 -9.99
CA LEU A 172 3.74 -11.52 -9.35
C LEU A 172 3.96 -13.04 -9.47
N ASP A 173 2.94 -13.87 -9.26
CA ASP A 173 3.06 -15.33 -9.23
C ASP A 173 3.35 -15.94 -10.61
N LYS A 174 2.72 -15.37 -11.64
CA LYS A 174 2.93 -15.83 -13.02
C LYS A 174 4.13 -15.18 -13.68
N ASP A 175 4.85 -14.34 -12.97
CA ASP A 175 5.99 -13.57 -13.47
C ASP A 175 5.67 -12.89 -14.81
N LEU A 176 4.48 -12.29 -14.90
CA LEU A 176 4.01 -11.67 -16.14
C LEU A 176 4.95 -10.53 -16.53
N PRO A 177 5.30 -10.42 -17.83
CA PRO A 177 6.32 -9.49 -18.32
C PRO A 177 5.83 -8.03 -18.44
N TYR A 178 4.90 -7.64 -17.55
CA TYR A 178 4.39 -6.27 -17.51
C TYR A 178 5.21 -5.44 -16.52
N SER A 179 5.56 -4.21 -16.93
CA SER A 179 6.03 -3.18 -16.01
C SER A 179 4.93 -2.76 -15.03
N GLY A 180 5.30 -2.07 -13.97
CA GLY A 180 4.32 -1.51 -13.03
C GLY A 180 3.28 -0.62 -13.72
N ASP A 181 3.69 0.20 -14.68
CA ASP A 181 2.77 1.06 -15.44
C ASP A 181 1.79 0.25 -16.30
N GLU A 182 2.28 -0.75 -17.05
CA GLU A 182 1.44 -1.63 -17.85
C GLU A 182 0.48 -2.46 -16.98
N ALA A 183 0.93 -2.95 -15.83
CA ALA A 183 0.09 -3.67 -14.88
C ALA A 183 -1.02 -2.78 -14.32
N ALA A 184 -0.71 -1.53 -13.98
CA ALA A 184 -1.70 -0.55 -13.55
C ALA A 184 -2.76 -0.27 -14.61
N ASP A 185 -2.34 -0.10 -15.87
CA ASP A 185 -3.26 0.15 -16.98
C ASP A 185 -4.18 -1.06 -17.23
N GLN A 186 -3.64 -2.28 -17.22
CA GLN A 186 -4.45 -3.51 -17.33
C GLN A 186 -5.46 -3.62 -16.19
N PHE A 187 -5.03 -3.35 -14.96
CA PHE A 187 -5.92 -3.36 -13.80
C PHE A 187 -7.06 -2.34 -13.94
N MET A 188 -6.74 -1.10 -14.33
CA MET A 188 -7.73 -0.04 -14.46
C MET A 188 -8.72 -0.30 -15.61
N ILE A 189 -8.26 -0.87 -16.73
CA ILE A 189 -9.15 -1.32 -17.82
C ILE A 189 -10.16 -2.35 -17.30
N LEU A 190 -9.68 -3.36 -16.55
CA LEU A 190 -10.54 -4.40 -15.99
C LEU A 190 -11.53 -3.81 -14.97
N PHE A 191 -11.06 -2.94 -14.10
CA PHE A 191 -11.89 -2.31 -13.09
C PHE A 191 -12.96 -1.39 -13.70
N PHE A 192 -12.58 -0.44 -14.54
CA PHE A 192 -13.52 0.55 -15.05
C PHE A 192 -14.51 0.02 -16.07
N ARG A 193 -14.16 -0.94 -16.92
CA ARG A 193 -15.11 -1.57 -17.82
C ARG A 193 -16.24 -2.30 -17.08
N GLY A 194 -15.98 -2.78 -15.88
CA GLY A 194 -17.00 -3.33 -14.98
C GLY A 194 -17.71 -2.26 -14.15
N ALA A 195 -16.94 -1.49 -13.36
CA ALA A 195 -17.45 -0.53 -12.39
C ALA A 195 -18.14 0.68 -13.04
N ALA A 196 -17.70 1.12 -14.22
CA ALA A 196 -18.31 2.24 -14.94
C ALA A 196 -19.80 2.01 -15.23
N ARG A 197 -20.17 0.79 -15.65
CA ARG A 197 -21.59 0.42 -15.88
C ARG A 197 -22.41 0.41 -14.60
N VAL A 198 -21.84 -0.11 -13.52
CA VAL A 198 -22.55 -0.29 -12.24
C VAL A 198 -22.75 1.04 -11.52
N LEU A 199 -21.77 1.95 -11.62
CA LEU A 199 -21.82 3.28 -10.99
C LEU A 199 -22.49 4.33 -11.88
N ASN A 200 -22.95 3.98 -13.09
CA ASN A 200 -23.43 4.93 -14.09
C ASN A 200 -22.44 6.09 -14.31
N LEU A 201 -21.15 5.82 -14.30
CA LEU A 201 -20.13 6.80 -14.58
C LEU A 201 -20.19 7.16 -16.07
N ASN A 202 -20.37 8.44 -16.36
CA ASN A 202 -20.30 8.95 -17.74
C ASN A 202 -18.82 9.17 -18.11
N ILE A 203 -18.09 8.06 -18.28
CA ILE A 203 -16.66 8.07 -18.66
C ILE A 203 -16.59 7.52 -20.08
N ASP A 204 -16.24 8.38 -21.02
CA ASP A 204 -15.78 7.95 -22.35
C ASP A 204 -14.38 7.31 -22.17
N ILE A 205 -14.33 5.96 -22.22
CA ILE A 205 -13.10 5.16 -22.18
C ILE A 205 -12.66 4.86 -23.61
#